data_2ed32e3a89503d68244db42c6a24ea70
#
_entry.id   2ed32e3a89503d68244db42c6a24ea70
#
_cell.length_a   1.000
_cell.length_b   1.000
_cell.length_c   1.000
_cell.angle_alpha   90.00
_cell.angle_beta   90.00
_cell.angle_gamma   90.00
#
_symmetry.space_group_name_H-M   'P 1'
#
loop_
_entity.id
_entity.type
_entity.pdbx_description
1 polymer ?
#
loop_
_entity_poly.entity_id
_entity_poly.type
_entity_poly.pdbx_seq_one_letter_code
_entity_poly.pdbx_strand_id
1 'polypeptide(L)'
;DRRDDRLPNPRGNLISLAAMTDIYSSQGEPLKAVEMLRPHVTHNPRNQVLALNQANAYISANKYEEAVSLLKDFLLVKKDYQLAHQLMSEAYQKSKRFSQMHQSKAEVYALYGAYNRAVDELQYAYNFAGDDHLEKQRIRARIKQFRDQEERLQRL
;
A
#
# COMPACT_ATOMS: atom_id res chain seq x y z
N ASP A 1 -27.75 33.97 13.68
CA ASP A 1 -26.80 32.85 13.68
C ASP A 1 -26.95 32.10 12.35
N ARG A 2 -26.30 32.63 11.33
CA ARG A 2 -26.29 31.99 10.01
C ARG A 2 -25.15 30.98 10.04
N ARG A 3 -25.46 29.73 10.26
CA ARG A 3 -24.54 28.62 9.96
C ARG A 3 -24.22 28.68 8.48
N ASP A 4 -22.96 28.89 8.19
CA ASP A 4 -22.42 28.90 6.83
C ASP A 4 -22.52 27.48 6.27
N ASP A 5 -23.65 27.18 5.61
CA ASP A 5 -23.92 25.89 4.96
C ASP A 5 -23.17 25.75 3.61
N ARG A 6 -22.03 26.40 3.47
CA ARG A 6 -21.16 26.14 2.34
C ARG A 6 -20.60 24.73 2.46
N LEU A 7 -21.05 23.86 1.58
CA LEU A 7 -20.42 22.55 1.39
C LEU A 7 -18.91 22.77 1.28
N PRO A 8 -18.12 22.15 2.15
CA PRO A 8 -16.69 22.38 2.14
C PRO A 8 -16.11 21.96 0.79
N ASN A 9 -15.23 22.80 0.25
CA ASN A 9 -14.49 22.49 -0.98
C ASN A 9 -13.79 21.11 -0.81
N PRO A 10 -14.19 20.08 -1.58
CA PRO A 10 -13.65 18.74 -1.39
C PRO A 10 -12.11 18.67 -1.48
N ARG A 11 -11.52 19.50 -2.33
CA ARG A 11 -10.05 19.55 -2.50
C ARG A 11 -9.36 20.24 -1.32
N GLY A 12 -9.93 21.33 -0.81
CA GLY A 12 -9.40 22.02 0.35
C GLY A 12 -9.46 21.16 1.61
N ASN A 13 -10.54 20.40 1.80
CA ASN A 13 -10.69 19.49 2.94
C ASN A 13 -9.73 18.30 2.89
N LEU A 14 -9.46 17.75 1.71
CA LEU A 14 -8.50 16.64 1.56
C LEU A 14 -7.08 17.07 1.94
N ILE A 15 -6.65 18.26 1.52
CA ILE A 15 -5.33 18.82 1.89
C ILE A 15 -5.28 19.07 3.39
N SER A 16 -6.33 19.63 3.99
CA SER A 16 -6.43 19.88 5.43
C SER A 16 -6.38 18.57 6.23
N LEU A 17 -7.09 17.54 5.79
CA LEU A 17 -7.10 16.22 6.44
C LEU A 17 -5.72 15.55 6.37
N ALA A 18 -5.03 15.63 5.23
CA ALA A 18 -3.68 15.10 5.10
C ALA A 18 -2.70 15.83 6.04
N ALA A 19 -2.76 17.15 6.09
CA ALA A 19 -1.92 17.96 6.99
C ALA A 19 -2.19 17.63 8.46
N MET A 20 -3.44 17.47 8.88
CA MET A 20 -3.81 17.07 10.24
C MET A 20 -3.34 15.66 10.57
N THR A 21 -3.42 14.75 9.60
CA THR A 21 -2.91 13.37 9.75
C THR A 21 -1.42 13.38 10.04
N ASP A 22 -0.66 14.17 9.29
CA ASP A 22 0.78 14.32 9.49
C ASP A 22 1.11 14.94 10.85
N ILE A 23 0.34 15.94 11.28
CA ILE A 23 0.51 16.58 12.60
C ILE A 23 0.29 15.55 13.72
N TYR A 24 -0.82 14.81 13.69
CA TYR A 24 -1.09 13.80 14.71
C TYR A 24 -0.04 12.69 14.73
N SER A 25 0.42 12.25 13.56
CA SER A 25 1.47 11.24 13.46
C SER A 25 2.80 11.74 14.03
N SER A 26 3.18 12.99 13.74
CA SER A 26 4.42 13.60 14.26
C SER A 26 4.38 13.90 15.76
N GLN A 27 3.19 14.10 16.32
CA GLN A 27 2.99 14.30 17.77
C GLN A 27 2.90 12.98 18.54
N GLY A 28 3.05 11.84 17.90
CA GLY A 28 2.90 10.53 18.54
C GLY A 28 1.46 10.14 18.83
N GLU A 29 0.49 10.71 18.10
CA GLU A 29 -0.94 10.44 18.24
C GLU A 29 -1.57 9.88 16.95
N PRO A 30 -0.98 8.83 16.33
CA PRO A 30 -1.45 8.33 15.03
C PRO A 30 -2.85 7.73 15.08
N LEU A 31 -3.31 7.24 16.25
CA LEU A 31 -4.69 6.74 16.40
C LEU A 31 -5.72 7.85 16.22
N LYS A 32 -5.41 9.08 16.61
CA LYS A 32 -6.30 10.22 16.34
C LYS A 32 -6.44 10.49 14.84
N ALA A 33 -5.36 10.31 14.09
CA ALA A 33 -5.41 10.41 12.63
C ALA A 33 -6.34 9.35 12.03
N VAL A 34 -6.24 8.10 12.50
CA VAL A 34 -7.13 7.01 12.08
C VAL A 34 -8.59 7.35 12.35
N GLU A 35 -8.90 7.80 13.57
CA GLU A 35 -10.28 8.14 13.95
C GLU A 35 -10.84 9.33 13.16
N MET A 36 -10.01 10.32 12.90
CA MET A 36 -10.40 11.51 12.13
C MET A 36 -10.72 11.15 10.66
N LEU A 37 -9.96 10.27 10.05
CA LEU A 37 -10.15 9.88 8.66
C LEU A 37 -11.29 8.89 8.45
N ARG A 38 -11.63 8.10 9.48
CA ARG A 38 -12.60 6.98 9.35
C ARG A 38 -13.93 7.38 8.72
N PRO A 39 -14.63 8.45 9.16
CA PRO A 39 -15.90 8.82 8.54
C PRO A 39 -15.73 9.23 7.07
N HIS A 40 -14.63 9.88 6.72
CA HIS A 40 -14.37 10.31 5.35
C HIS A 40 -14.10 9.12 4.41
N VAL A 41 -13.35 8.13 4.88
CA VAL A 41 -13.10 6.89 4.14
C VAL A 41 -14.41 6.10 3.96
N THR A 42 -15.22 6.00 5.00
CA THR A 42 -16.50 5.30 4.96
C THR A 42 -17.48 5.94 3.96
N HIS A 43 -17.55 7.27 3.91
CA HIS A 43 -18.41 7.98 2.97
C HIS A 43 -17.87 8.06 1.55
N ASN A 44 -16.56 7.90 1.37
CA ASN A 44 -15.89 8.01 0.08
C ASN A 44 -14.97 6.81 -0.17
N PRO A 45 -15.51 5.58 -0.24
CA PRO A 45 -14.67 4.36 -0.29
C PRO A 45 -13.82 4.26 -1.56
N ARG A 46 -14.13 5.03 -2.61
CA ARG A 46 -13.37 5.07 -3.86
C ARG A 46 -12.34 6.20 -3.93
N ASN A 47 -12.26 7.03 -2.90
CA ASN A 47 -11.29 8.12 -2.87
C ASN A 47 -9.89 7.58 -2.56
N GLN A 48 -9.00 7.65 -3.55
CA GLN A 48 -7.64 7.11 -3.46
C GLN A 48 -6.80 7.83 -2.39
N VAL A 49 -6.91 9.15 -2.33
CA VAL A 49 -6.14 9.96 -1.38
C VAL A 49 -6.52 9.61 0.06
N LEU A 50 -7.82 9.51 0.35
CA LEU A 50 -8.32 9.14 1.68
C LEU A 50 -7.89 7.72 2.05
N ALA A 51 -7.99 6.76 1.13
CA ALA A 51 -7.60 5.38 1.38
C ALA A 51 -6.10 5.27 1.71
N LEU A 52 -5.24 5.94 0.95
CA LEU A 52 -3.80 5.91 1.17
C LEU A 52 -3.40 6.64 2.46
N ASN A 53 -4.03 7.76 2.77
CA ASN A 53 -3.82 8.47 4.03
C ASN A 53 -4.25 7.61 5.24
N GLN A 54 -5.38 6.91 5.13
CA GLN A 54 -5.84 6.00 6.17
C GLN A 54 -4.89 4.83 6.36
N ALA A 55 -4.40 4.23 5.27
CA ALA A 55 -3.41 3.16 5.33
C ALA A 55 -2.12 3.63 6.03
N ASN A 56 -1.62 4.81 5.67
CA ASN A 56 -0.45 5.40 6.29
C ASN A 56 -0.66 5.67 7.79
N ALA A 57 -1.83 6.18 8.17
CA ALA A 57 -2.19 6.41 9.57
C ALA A 57 -2.23 5.08 10.35
N TYR A 58 -2.79 4.02 9.77
CA TYR A 58 -2.76 2.69 10.39
C TYR A 58 -1.33 2.19 10.61
N ILE A 59 -0.45 2.35 9.63
CA ILE A 59 0.96 1.95 9.76
C ILE A 59 1.63 2.73 10.91
N SER A 60 1.43 4.03 10.98
CA SER A 60 1.95 4.89 12.05
C SER A 60 1.41 4.50 13.43
N ALA A 61 0.18 3.98 13.49
CA ALA A 61 -0.46 3.51 14.71
C ALA A 61 -0.11 2.05 15.06
N ASN A 62 0.80 1.42 14.32
CA ASN A 62 1.15 0.00 14.44
C ASN A 62 -0.04 -0.94 14.20
N LYS A 63 -1.03 -0.48 13.43
CA LYS A 63 -2.20 -1.25 13.00
C LYS A 63 -1.96 -1.87 11.62
N TYR A 64 -0.98 -2.76 11.55
CA TYR A 64 -0.49 -3.31 10.27
C TYR A 64 -1.52 -4.18 9.55
N GLU A 65 -2.29 -4.98 10.27
CA GLU A 65 -3.33 -5.84 9.69
C GLU A 65 -4.42 -5.00 9.00
N GLU A 66 -4.86 -3.92 9.66
CA GLU A 66 -5.85 -3.01 9.10
C GLU A 66 -5.30 -2.27 7.88
N ALA A 67 -4.04 -1.84 7.94
CA ALA A 67 -3.38 -1.20 6.80
C ALA A 67 -3.30 -2.14 5.60
N VAL A 68 -2.85 -3.37 5.82
CA VAL A 68 -2.73 -4.40 4.77
C VAL A 68 -4.09 -4.71 4.15
N SER A 69 -5.13 -4.90 4.96
CA SER A 69 -6.48 -5.17 4.49
C SER A 69 -7.00 -4.06 3.58
N LEU A 70 -6.84 -2.80 4.01
CA LEU A 70 -7.26 -1.64 3.23
C LEU A 70 -6.50 -1.53 1.91
N LEU A 71 -5.19 -1.76 1.94
CA LEU A 71 -4.34 -1.69 0.75
C LEU A 71 -4.62 -2.84 -0.22
N LYS A 72 -4.91 -4.04 0.27
CA LYS A 72 -5.32 -5.16 -0.59
C LYS A 72 -6.60 -4.83 -1.36
N ASP A 73 -7.60 -4.29 -0.67
CA ASP A 73 -8.86 -3.87 -1.31
C ASP A 73 -8.61 -2.78 -2.35
N PHE A 74 -7.77 -1.80 -2.01
CA PHE A 74 -7.36 -0.75 -2.93
C PHE A 74 -6.71 -1.32 -4.20
N LEU A 75 -5.79 -2.28 -4.05
CA LEU A 75 -5.04 -2.87 -5.16
C LEU A 75 -5.90 -3.82 -6.03
N LEU A 76 -7.04 -4.29 -5.55
CA LEU A 76 -8.00 -5.01 -6.42
C LEU A 76 -8.54 -4.12 -7.52
N VAL A 77 -8.69 -2.82 -7.27
CA VAL A 77 -9.18 -1.84 -8.23
C VAL A 77 -8.04 -1.15 -8.97
N LYS A 78 -6.96 -0.81 -8.27
CA LYS A 78 -5.80 -0.07 -8.76
C LYS A 78 -4.52 -0.88 -8.59
N LYS A 79 -4.43 -2.02 -9.27
CA LYS A 79 -3.35 -3.00 -9.11
C LYS A 79 -1.95 -2.48 -9.45
N ASP A 80 -1.84 -1.42 -10.26
CA ASP A 80 -0.56 -0.84 -10.69
C ASP A 80 -0.21 0.45 -9.94
N TYR A 81 -0.81 0.68 -8.78
CA TYR A 81 -0.57 1.88 -8.00
C TYR A 81 0.67 1.72 -7.11
N GLN A 82 1.75 2.36 -7.51
CA GLN A 82 3.07 2.19 -6.90
C GLN A 82 3.08 2.47 -5.41
N LEU A 83 2.50 3.59 -4.97
CA LEU A 83 2.50 3.98 -3.56
C LEU A 83 1.79 2.94 -2.68
N ALA A 84 0.72 2.33 -3.18
CA ALA A 84 0.04 1.27 -2.44
C ALA A 84 0.94 0.06 -2.20
N HIS A 85 1.72 -0.37 -3.19
CA HIS A 85 2.71 -1.43 -3.02
C HIS A 85 3.84 -1.03 -2.07
N GLN A 86 4.29 0.22 -2.11
CA GLN A 86 5.30 0.73 -1.17
C GLN A 86 4.79 0.72 0.27
N LEU A 87 3.55 1.16 0.51
CA LEU A 87 2.93 1.12 1.83
C LEU A 87 2.72 -0.32 2.32
N MET A 88 2.33 -1.23 1.43
CA MET A 88 2.25 -2.66 1.74
C MET A 88 3.60 -3.21 2.20
N SER A 89 4.66 -2.90 1.45
CA SER A 89 6.02 -3.32 1.81
C SER A 89 6.42 -2.79 3.20
N GLU A 90 6.12 -1.53 3.49
CA GLU A 90 6.40 -0.93 4.80
C GLU A 90 5.64 -1.63 5.92
N ALA A 91 4.34 -1.86 5.75
CA ALA A 91 3.51 -2.55 6.74
C ALA A 91 4.01 -3.98 7.00
N TYR A 92 4.37 -4.71 5.95
CA TYR A 92 4.90 -6.06 6.08
C TYR A 92 6.28 -6.08 6.74
N GLN A 93 7.15 -5.12 6.42
CA GLN A 93 8.47 -5.02 7.05
C GLN A 93 8.34 -4.77 8.55
N LYS A 94 7.52 -3.83 8.95
CA LYS A 94 7.32 -3.47 10.37
C LYS A 94 6.64 -4.61 11.15
N SER A 95 5.79 -5.38 10.50
CA SER A 95 5.17 -6.58 11.11
C SER A 95 6.01 -7.84 10.98
N LYS A 96 7.23 -7.74 10.44
CA LYS A 96 8.18 -8.84 10.25
C LYS A 96 7.67 -9.94 9.33
N ARG A 97 6.82 -9.63 8.38
CA ARG A 97 6.32 -10.54 7.36
C ARG A 97 7.18 -10.37 6.10
N PHE A 98 8.38 -10.93 6.14
CA PHE A 98 9.43 -10.64 5.17
C PHE A 98 9.17 -11.22 3.78
N SER A 99 8.53 -12.38 3.67
CA SER A 99 8.15 -12.91 2.35
C SER A 99 7.23 -11.95 1.62
N GLN A 100 6.17 -11.50 2.26
CA GLN A 100 5.21 -10.55 1.70
C GLN A 100 5.86 -9.18 1.44
N MET A 101 6.76 -8.74 2.30
CA MET A 101 7.50 -7.49 2.11
C MET A 101 8.30 -7.52 0.79
N HIS A 102 9.06 -8.58 0.54
CA HIS A 102 9.82 -8.73 -0.69
C HIS A 102 8.92 -8.87 -1.93
N GLN A 103 7.76 -9.52 -1.81
CA GLN A 103 6.78 -9.59 -2.89
C GLN A 103 6.26 -8.19 -3.27
N SER A 104 5.96 -7.36 -2.28
CA SER A 104 5.50 -5.98 -2.51
C SER A 104 6.61 -5.12 -3.15
N LYS A 105 7.86 -5.27 -2.71
CA LYS A 105 9.01 -4.62 -3.35
C LYS A 105 9.18 -5.06 -4.80
N ALA A 106 8.98 -6.33 -5.09
CA ALA A 106 9.04 -6.85 -6.45
C ALA A 106 8.03 -6.16 -7.37
N GLU A 107 6.81 -5.94 -6.88
CA GLU A 107 5.78 -5.21 -7.65
C GLU A 107 6.21 -3.77 -7.95
N VAL A 108 6.83 -3.08 -7.00
CA VAL A 108 7.36 -1.72 -7.21
C VAL A 108 8.43 -1.72 -8.31
N TYR A 109 9.40 -2.64 -8.25
CA TYR A 109 10.42 -2.73 -9.30
C TYR A 109 9.83 -3.06 -10.67
N ALA A 110 8.83 -3.95 -10.73
CA ALA A 110 8.16 -4.31 -11.97
C ALA A 110 7.45 -3.10 -12.61
N LEU A 111 6.85 -2.23 -11.80
CA LEU A 111 6.20 -1.02 -12.29
C LEU A 111 7.20 -0.04 -12.94
N TYR A 112 8.45 -0.07 -12.54
CA TYR A 112 9.54 0.68 -13.20
C TYR A 112 10.14 -0.05 -14.41
N GLY A 113 9.66 -1.24 -14.73
CA GLY A 113 10.26 -2.07 -15.77
C GLY A 113 11.56 -2.78 -15.36
N ALA A 114 11.92 -2.71 -14.08
CA ALA A 114 13.12 -3.35 -13.54
C ALA A 114 12.85 -4.82 -13.17
N TYR A 115 12.49 -5.62 -14.15
CA TYR A 115 12.04 -7.01 -13.94
C TYR A 115 13.12 -7.90 -13.33
N ASN A 116 14.39 -7.71 -13.68
CA ASN A 116 15.48 -8.49 -13.08
C ASN A 116 15.56 -8.28 -11.58
N ARG A 117 15.45 -7.03 -11.11
CA ARG A 117 15.40 -6.71 -9.69
C ARG A 117 14.13 -7.24 -9.02
N ALA A 118 13.00 -7.18 -9.72
CA ALA A 118 11.75 -7.75 -9.23
C ALA A 118 11.89 -9.26 -8.99
N VAL A 119 12.53 -9.98 -9.91
CA VAL A 119 12.82 -11.41 -9.75
C VAL A 119 13.74 -11.67 -8.56
N ASP A 120 14.77 -10.86 -8.36
CA ASP A 120 15.67 -10.99 -7.20
C ASP A 120 14.89 -10.85 -5.88
N GLU A 121 14.00 -9.86 -5.78
CA GLU A 121 13.13 -9.70 -4.61
C GLU A 121 12.21 -10.91 -4.39
N LEU A 122 11.67 -11.48 -5.47
CA LEU A 122 10.84 -12.68 -5.37
C LEU A 122 11.63 -13.91 -4.94
N GLN A 123 12.90 -14.01 -5.28
CA GLN A 123 13.78 -15.08 -4.79
C GLN A 123 14.04 -14.94 -3.29
N TYR A 124 14.23 -13.72 -2.78
CA TYR A 124 14.27 -13.48 -1.34
C TYR A 124 12.95 -13.86 -0.66
N ALA A 125 11.83 -13.45 -1.26
CA ALA A 125 10.50 -13.81 -0.76
C ALA A 125 10.32 -15.32 -0.64
N TYR A 126 10.78 -16.06 -1.65
CA TYR A 126 10.75 -17.53 -1.68
C TYR A 126 11.49 -18.12 -0.49
N ASN A 127 12.68 -17.60 -0.17
CA ASN A 127 13.49 -18.06 0.93
C ASN A 127 12.83 -17.81 2.30
N PHE A 128 12.06 -16.74 2.43
CA PHE A 128 11.32 -16.42 3.65
C PHE A 128 9.96 -17.13 3.75
N ALA A 129 9.50 -17.82 2.71
CA ALA A 129 8.20 -18.47 2.72
C ALA A 129 8.18 -19.77 3.55
N GLY A 130 9.35 -20.28 3.95
CA GLY A 130 9.45 -21.47 4.81
C GLY A 130 8.80 -22.69 4.17
N ASP A 131 7.88 -23.31 4.91
CA ASP A 131 7.15 -24.51 4.48
C ASP A 131 5.80 -24.21 3.82
N ASP A 132 5.51 -22.94 3.55
CA ASP A 132 4.27 -22.54 2.87
C ASP A 132 4.38 -22.81 1.37
N HIS A 133 3.94 -24.02 0.97
CA HIS A 133 4.01 -24.46 -0.42
C HIS A 133 3.13 -23.64 -1.36
N LEU A 134 1.97 -23.19 -0.90
CA LEU A 134 1.07 -22.38 -1.70
C LEU A 134 1.69 -21.02 -2.01
N GLU A 135 2.29 -20.39 -1.02
CA GLU A 135 2.99 -19.12 -1.16
C GLU A 135 4.19 -19.26 -2.11
N LYS A 136 4.97 -20.33 -1.96
CA LYS A 136 6.07 -20.64 -2.88
C LYS A 136 5.62 -20.80 -4.32
N GLN A 137 4.49 -21.45 -4.56
CA GLN A 137 3.93 -21.61 -5.90
C GLN A 137 3.51 -20.26 -6.50
N ARG A 138 2.90 -19.38 -5.69
CA ARG A 138 2.53 -18.02 -6.13
C ARG A 138 3.76 -17.21 -6.53
N ILE A 139 4.81 -17.29 -5.72
CA ILE A 139 6.07 -16.59 -5.99
C ILE A 139 6.70 -17.11 -7.29
N ARG A 140 6.77 -18.42 -7.49
CA ARG A 140 7.29 -19.01 -8.74
C ARG A 140 6.51 -18.57 -9.96
N ALA A 141 5.19 -18.55 -9.87
CA ALA A 141 4.33 -18.11 -10.96
C ALA A 141 4.60 -16.63 -11.31
N ARG A 142 4.79 -15.79 -10.29
CA ARG A 142 5.08 -14.37 -10.50
C ARG A 142 6.46 -14.15 -11.10
N ILE A 143 7.48 -14.92 -10.69
CA ILE A 143 8.81 -14.91 -11.30
C ILE A 143 8.71 -15.20 -12.79
N LYS A 144 7.97 -16.23 -13.17
CA LYS A 144 7.77 -16.58 -14.57
C LYS A 144 7.13 -15.43 -15.35
N GLN A 145 6.10 -14.79 -14.80
CA GLN A 145 5.44 -13.64 -15.43
C GLN A 145 6.43 -12.50 -15.67
N PHE A 146 7.28 -12.17 -14.69
CA PHE A 146 8.26 -11.10 -14.84
C PHE A 146 9.36 -11.45 -15.85
N ARG A 147 9.80 -12.69 -15.87
CA ARG A 147 10.77 -13.16 -16.90
C ARG A 147 10.18 -13.07 -18.30
N ASP A 148 8.93 -13.45 -18.48
CA ASP A 148 8.25 -13.33 -19.77
C ASP A 148 8.13 -11.86 -20.20
N GLN A 149 7.85 -10.94 -19.27
CA GLN A 149 7.81 -9.50 -19.55
C GLN A 149 9.19 -8.95 -19.92
N GLU A 150 10.24 -9.38 -19.24
CA GLU A 150 11.61 -8.98 -19.56
C GLU A 150 12.00 -9.44 -20.98
N GLU A 151 11.69 -10.66 -21.35
CA GLU A 151 11.93 -11.16 -22.72
C GLU A 151 11.21 -10.33 -23.77
N ARG A 152 9.95 -9.93 -23.50
CA ARG A 152 9.19 -9.06 -24.41
C ARG A 152 9.86 -7.70 -24.60
N LEU A 153 10.39 -7.10 -23.53
CA LEU A 153 11.11 -5.83 -23.62
C LEU A 153 12.39 -5.96 -24.46
N GLN A 154 13.12 -7.07 -24.32
CA GLN A 154 14.34 -7.29 -25.09
C GLN A 154 14.09 -7.48 -26.59
N ARG A 155 12.90 -7.86 -27.00
CA ARG A 155 12.51 -8.02 -28.40
C ARG A 155 12.11 -6.71 -29.09
N LEU A 156 11.94 -5.64 -28.32
CA LEU A 156 11.63 -4.32 -28.84
C LEU A 156 12.91 -3.64 -29.32
#